data_5e52587cbb1864d3dbdd44309f52e132
#
_entry.id   5e52587cbb1864d3dbdd44309f52e132
#
_cell.length_a   1.000
_cell.length_b   1.000
_cell.length_c   1.000
_cell.angle_alpha   90.00
_cell.angle_beta   90.00
_cell.angle_gamma   90.00
#
_symmetry.space_group_name_H-M   'P 1'
#
loop_
_entity.id
_entity.type
_entity.pdbx_description
1 polymer ?
#
loop_
_entity_poly.entity_id
_entity_poly.type
_entity_poly.pdbx_seq_one_letter_code
_entity_poly.pdbx_strand_id
1 'polypeptide(L)'
;MKKLKTILKCICFVGIFAVLFLYVQELLRDKWAEGEYNVSTKVKGFYAEEENTLDVIFIGSSQMYADMAPAVLFHEYGITSYDFCANEQPMWISYYYIKEALXHQNPRVIVLDVFTVYGEDYEEEGVTXINXDDLPMSLNKLAAIRDSVPEGMRYSYYFPLAKYHNTWTDFYEGKADLAFYHEKDPYKGYSPFVFAADYEEGAKVEVVNQTEAEPXPDMARTWLLKIIALCEEEDVPLVLIKTPNGNAERQKLYNSVTEIAKETDTPFXNMNVLLDGQAHINVLQAEKVSMMMGEYLXEHYEFEDKXXNPDFASWTADAELFYRQKAKCQLIXAADFREYXSLLDDDNYIVCISAKNSRKQPFSEENIAFMNDVLGLKCSLADCPEGTYCXVIDGGIVVYETEEEAQRNVSEADEFTLETSGLNIWVASPGXLQDRQXHITVNGTEFSMDSDGLNIAVYDKVXGELFEMSXLDLEQGLMPVRK
;
A
#
# COMPACT_ATOMS: atom_id res chain seq x y z
N MET A 1 -21.25 55.59 -16.81
CA MET A 1 -20.68 54.57 -17.69
C MET A 1 -19.18 54.37 -17.47
N LYS A 2 -18.33 55.41 -17.47
CA LYS A 2 -16.86 55.27 -17.28
C LYS A 2 -16.52 54.61 -15.94
N LYS A 3 -17.13 55.06 -14.81
CA LYS A 3 -16.89 54.49 -13.46
C LYS A 3 -17.25 53.00 -13.40
N LEU A 4 -18.38 52.60 -14.03
CA LEU A 4 -18.84 51.22 -14.05
C LEU A 4 -17.85 50.33 -14.82
N LYS A 5 -17.33 50.81 -15.98
CA LYS A 5 -16.31 50.09 -16.76
C LYS A 5 -15.01 49.91 -15.94
N THR A 6 -14.61 50.94 -15.20
CA THR A 6 -13.41 50.86 -14.35
C THR A 6 -13.62 49.83 -13.23
N ILE A 7 -14.76 49.86 -12.56
CA ILE A 7 -15.11 48.90 -11.51
C ILE A 7 -15.08 47.47 -12.08
N LEU A 8 -15.66 47.24 -13.23
CA LEU A 8 -15.70 45.94 -13.90
C LEU A 8 -14.27 45.44 -14.21
N LYS A 9 -13.42 46.34 -14.74
CA LYS A 9 -11.99 45.99 -15.03
C LYS A 9 -11.27 45.60 -13.74
N CYS A 10 -11.49 46.31 -12.63
CA CYS A 10 -10.88 45.99 -11.34
C CYS A 10 -11.35 44.62 -10.83
N ILE A 11 -12.63 44.33 -10.94
CA ILE A 11 -13.21 43.03 -10.56
C ILE A 11 -12.58 41.92 -11.39
N CYS A 12 -12.52 42.12 -12.74
CA CYS A 12 -11.88 41.13 -13.63
C CYS A 12 -10.42 40.93 -13.29
N PHE A 13 -9.67 41.99 -13.05
CA PHE A 13 -8.25 41.89 -12.65
C PHE A 13 -8.07 41.09 -11.37
N VAL A 14 -8.86 41.43 -10.34
CA VAL A 14 -8.81 40.72 -9.06
C VAL A 14 -9.17 39.24 -9.23
N GLY A 15 -10.20 38.98 -10.05
CA GLY A 15 -10.59 37.59 -10.35
C GLY A 15 -9.49 36.79 -11.05
N ILE A 16 -8.89 37.38 -12.09
CA ILE A 16 -7.79 36.74 -12.82
C ILE A 16 -6.61 36.51 -11.87
N PHE A 17 -6.26 37.53 -11.09
CA PHE A 17 -5.14 37.41 -10.12
C PHE A 17 -5.43 36.29 -9.11
N ALA A 18 -6.64 36.21 -8.58
CA ALA A 18 -7.01 35.19 -7.61
C ALA A 18 -6.85 33.75 -8.22
N VAL A 19 -7.35 33.58 -9.46
CA VAL A 19 -7.24 32.29 -10.16
C VAL A 19 -5.77 31.90 -10.37
N LEU A 20 -4.95 32.85 -10.86
CA LEU A 20 -3.53 32.60 -11.08
C LEU A 20 -2.81 32.32 -9.77
N PHE A 21 -3.15 33.04 -8.71
CA PHE A 21 -2.57 32.86 -7.38
C PHE A 21 -2.87 31.45 -6.85
N LEU A 22 -4.13 31.02 -6.93
CA LEU A 22 -4.54 29.68 -6.48
C LEU A 22 -3.87 28.59 -7.33
N TYR A 23 -3.75 28.82 -8.64
CA TYR A 23 -3.07 27.89 -9.54
C TYR A 23 -1.60 27.72 -9.12
N VAL A 24 -0.88 28.82 -8.89
CA VAL A 24 0.53 28.80 -8.49
C VAL A 24 0.69 28.15 -7.12
N GLN A 25 -0.23 28.42 -6.18
CA GLN A 25 -0.20 27.79 -4.85
C GLN A 25 -0.27 26.26 -4.98
N GLU A 26 -1.23 25.76 -5.77
CA GLU A 26 -1.40 24.32 -5.94
C GLU A 26 -0.21 23.70 -6.67
N LEU A 27 0.32 24.39 -7.69
CA LEU A 27 1.47 23.93 -8.45
C LEU A 27 2.72 23.78 -7.57
N LEU A 28 2.97 24.75 -6.69
CA LEU A 28 4.17 24.76 -5.84
C LEU A 28 3.99 23.97 -4.53
N ARG A 29 2.76 23.72 -4.11
CA ARG A 29 2.49 22.94 -2.89
C ARG A 29 3.12 21.56 -3.02
N ASP A 30 3.77 21.10 -1.95
CA ASP A 30 4.38 19.77 -1.94
C ASP A 30 3.31 18.68 -1.99
N LYS A 31 3.68 17.53 -2.57
CA LYS A 31 2.75 16.42 -2.79
C LYS A 31 3.36 15.12 -2.24
N TRP A 32 2.60 14.41 -1.44
CA TRP A 32 2.96 13.09 -0.92
C TRP A 32 2.25 12.04 -1.78
N ALA A 33 2.72 11.90 -3.03
CA ALA A 33 2.03 11.12 -4.07
C ALA A 33 2.69 9.78 -4.42
N GLU A 34 3.86 9.49 -3.85
CA GLU A 34 4.61 8.27 -4.17
C GLU A 34 4.89 7.42 -2.92
N GLY A 35 5.13 6.13 -3.14
CA GLY A 35 5.48 5.17 -2.09
C GLY A 35 4.30 4.82 -1.20
N GLU A 36 4.60 4.13 -0.11
CA GLU A 36 3.59 3.66 0.85
C GLU A 36 2.91 4.82 1.62
N TYR A 37 3.57 5.97 1.69
CA TYR A 37 3.06 7.12 2.45
C TYR A 37 2.44 8.19 1.53
N ASN A 38 1.84 7.77 0.42
CA ASN A 38 1.28 8.63 -0.63
C ASN A 38 -0.06 9.28 -0.25
N VAL A 39 -0.09 10.07 0.81
CA VAL A 39 -1.32 10.69 1.37
C VAL A 39 -2.05 11.55 0.34
N SER A 40 -1.31 12.29 -0.51
CA SER A 40 -1.96 13.11 -1.55
C SER A 40 -2.81 12.28 -2.50
N THR A 41 -2.32 11.11 -2.93
CA THR A 41 -3.07 10.19 -3.78
C THR A 41 -4.32 9.67 -3.06
N LYS A 42 -4.19 9.31 -1.77
CA LYS A 42 -5.29 8.79 -0.96
C LYS A 42 -6.39 9.83 -0.75
N VAL A 43 -6.01 11.05 -0.35
CA VAL A 43 -6.98 12.11 -0.06
C VAL A 43 -7.67 12.56 -1.35
N LYS A 44 -6.91 12.81 -2.42
CA LYS A 44 -7.49 13.19 -3.71
C LYS A 44 -8.36 12.07 -4.30
N GLY A 45 -7.93 10.83 -4.16
CA GLY A 45 -8.69 9.66 -4.61
C GLY A 45 -10.05 9.55 -3.92
N PHE A 46 -10.13 9.91 -2.64
CA PHE A 46 -11.40 9.96 -1.92
C PHE A 46 -12.38 10.91 -2.61
N TYR A 47 -11.92 12.12 -2.95
CA TYR A 47 -12.77 13.12 -3.61
C TYR A 47 -13.09 12.75 -5.07
N ALA A 48 -12.36 11.81 -5.66
CA ALA A 48 -12.63 11.29 -7.00
C ALA A 48 -13.69 10.17 -7.01
N GLU A 49 -14.01 9.60 -5.83
CA GLU A 49 -15.09 8.60 -5.74
C GLU A 49 -16.44 9.26 -5.96
N GLU A 50 -17.38 8.51 -6.53
CA GLU A 50 -18.74 8.99 -6.73
C GLU A 50 -19.43 9.23 -5.38
N GLU A 51 -20.22 10.27 -5.30
CA GLU A 51 -20.95 10.62 -4.07
C GLU A 51 -21.91 9.48 -3.68
N ASN A 52 -21.96 9.21 -2.39
CA ASN A 52 -22.90 8.26 -1.78
C ASN A 52 -22.76 6.81 -2.29
N THR A 53 -21.51 6.40 -2.60
CA THR A 53 -21.22 5.03 -3.05
C THR A 53 -20.41 4.20 -2.04
N LEU A 54 -19.92 4.81 -0.98
CA LEU A 54 -19.11 4.13 0.03
C LEU A 54 -19.96 3.71 1.23
N ASP A 55 -19.97 2.43 1.53
CA ASP A 55 -20.70 1.86 2.68
C ASP A 55 -20.01 2.15 4.01
N VAL A 56 -18.66 2.08 4.01
CA VAL A 56 -17.84 2.23 5.21
C VAL A 56 -16.68 3.16 4.92
N ILE A 57 -16.44 4.10 5.82
CA ILE A 57 -15.29 4.98 5.71
C ILE A 57 -14.41 4.79 6.94
N PHE A 58 -13.15 4.44 6.69
CA PHE A 58 -12.12 4.26 7.71
C PHE A 58 -11.37 5.58 7.87
N ILE A 59 -11.31 6.07 9.10
CA ILE A 59 -10.68 7.36 9.45
C ILE A 59 -9.54 7.09 10.41
N GLY A 60 -8.40 7.70 10.18
CA GLY A 60 -7.30 7.58 11.12
C GLY A 60 -5.94 7.85 10.54
N SER A 61 -4.95 7.14 11.08
CA SER A 61 -3.53 7.33 10.80
C SER A 61 -3.01 6.36 9.74
N SER A 62 -1.69 6.32 9.57
CA SER A 62 -1.02 5.32 8.72
C SER A 62 -1.26 3.88 9.21
N GLN A 63 -1.58 3.69 10.48
CA GLN A 63 -1.98 2.38 10.98
C GLN A 63 -3.23 1.90 10.22
N MET A 64 -4.25 2.74 10.12
CA MET A 64 -5.48 2.37 9.42
C MET A 64 -5.22 2.08 7.93
N TYR A 65 -4.54 2.97 7.22
CA TYR A 65 -4.38 2.77 5.78
C TYR A 65 -3.37 1.66 5.42
N ALA A 66 -2.53 1.24 6.36
CA ALA A 66 -1.63 0.10 6.17
C ALA A 66 -2.29 -1.23 6.55
N ASP A 67 -3.27 -1.19 7.46
CA ASP A 67 -3.80 -2.38 8.12
C ASP A 67 -5.19 -2.79 7.64
N MET A 68 -5.92 -1.89 6.97
CA MET A 68 -7.29 -2.15 6.51
C MET A 68 -7.34 -2.09 5.00
N ALA A 69 -7.71 -3.19 4.35
CA ALA A 69 -7.73 -3.29 2.89
C ALA A 69 -9.17 -3.29 2.35
N PRO A 70 -9.64 -2.17 1.78
CA PRO A 70 -10.99 -2.12 1.17
C PRO A 70 -11.22 -3.21 0.12
N ALA A 71 -10.17 -3.61 -0.61
CA ALA A 71 -10.25 -4.69 -1.59
C ALA A 71 -10.78 -5.99 -0.97
N VAL A 72 -10.35 -6.32 0.25
CA VAL A 72 -10.79 -7.53 0.95
C VAL A 72 -12.26 -7.41 1.35
N LEU A 73 -12.68 -6.25 1.87
CA LEU A 73 -14.08 -6.03 2.23
C LEU A 73 -14.99 -6.15 1.01
N PHE A 74 -14.55 -5.61 -0.13
CA PHE A 74 -15.33 -5.71 -1.36
C PHE A 74 -15.37 -7.14 -1.88
N HIS A 75 -14.21 -7.78 -2.03
CA HIS A 75 -14.09 -9.12 -2.62
C HIS A 75 -14.83 -10.19 -1.81
N GLU A 76 -14.73 -10.14 -0.47
CA GLU A 76 -15.28 -11.17 0.40
C GLU A 76 -16.72 -10.89 0.86
N TYR A 77 -17.09 -9.61 0.98
CA TYR A 77 -18.37 -9.23 1.59
C TYR A 77 -19.23 -8.31 0.73
N GLY A 78 -18.72 -7.87 -0.43
CA GLY A 78 -19.44 -6.94 -1.30
C GLY A 78 -19.60 -5.54 -0.72
N ILE A 79 -18.78 -5.18 0.27
CA ILE A 79 -18.84 -3.88 0.97
C ILE A 79 -17.87 -2.90 0.33
N THR A 80 -18.37 -1.73 -0.10
CA THR A 80 -17.52 -0.65 -0.61
C THR A 80 -17.00 0.17 0.57
N SER A 81 -15.69 0.43 0.60
CA SER A 81 -15.08 1.18 1.70
C SER A 81 -13.89 2.00 1.23
N TYR A 82 -13.42 2.91 2.07
CA TYR A 82 -12.28 3.78 1.73
C TYR A 82 -11.50 4.13 3.00
N ASP A 83 -10.17 4.08 2.91
CA ASP A 83 -9.27 4.54 3.98
C ASP A 83 -9.00 6.03 3.79
N PHE A 84 -9.82 6.87 4.39
CA PHE A 84 -9.68 8.32 4.32
C PHE A 84 -8.83 8.78 5.51
N CYS A 85 -7.52 8.63 5.35
CA CYS A 85 -6.53 8.70 6.44
C CYS A 85 -5.30 9.51 6.03
N ALA A 86 -4.53 9.95 7.03
CA ALA A 86 -3.25 10.62 6.79
C ALA A 86 -2.25 10.27 7.90
N ASN A 87 -0.97 10.49 7.63
CA ASN A 87 0.11 10.09 8.54
C ASN A 87 -0.06 10.72 9.93
N GLU A 88 0.04 9.88 10.95
CA GLU A 88 -0.03 10.27 12.36
C GLU A 88 -1.23 11.17 12.67
N GLN A 89 -2.34 10.99 11.97
CA GLN A 89 -3.52 11.87 12.07
C GLN A 89 -4.05 11.93 13.49
N PRO A 90 -4.00 13.09 14.17
CA PRO A 90 -4.49 13.21 15.54
C PRO A 90 -6.02 13.28 15.60
N MET A 91 -6.59 13.01 16.78
CA MET A 91 -8.05 13.01 16.96
C MET A 91 -8.72 14.33 16.51
N TRP A 92 -8.06 15.49 16.75
CA TRP A 92 -8.62 16.79 16.35
C TRP A 92 -8.67 17.00 14.84
N ILE A 93 -7.82 16.33 14.07
CA ILE A 93 -7.90 16.35 12.59
C ILE A 93 -8.87 15.26 12.12
N SER A 94 -8.87 14.07 12.74
CA SER A 94 -9.84 13.01 12.42
C SER A 94 -11.28 13.50 12.50
N TYR A 95 -11.59 14.36 13.47
CA TYR A 95 -12.90 15.01 13.59
C TYR A 95 -13.30 15.71 12.29
N TYR A 96 -12.36 16.47 11.70
CA TYR A 96 -12.63 17.22 10.46
C TYR A 96 -12.64 16.33 9.23
N TYR A 97 -11.87 15.23 9.23
CA TYR A 97 -11.94 14.22 8.17
C TYR A 97 -13.31 13.54 8.15
N ILE A 98 -13.89 13.26 9.31
CA ILE A 98 -15.25 12.71 9.41
C ILE A 98 -16.26 13.70 8.83
N LYS A 99 -16.14 14.98 9.17
CA LYS A 99 -17.01 16.01 8.61
C LYS A 99 -16.89 16.08 7.09
N GLU A 100 -15.67 16.02 6.55
CA GLU A 100 -15.43 15.94 5.11
C GLU A 100 -16.11 14.70 4.50
N ALA A 101 -15.93 13.57 5.13
CA ALA A 101 -16.49 12.30 4.66
C ALA A 101 -18.02 12.39 4.56
N LEU A 102 -18.67 12.91 5.59
CA LEU A 102 -20.12 13.05 5.64
C LEU A 102 -20.68 14.10 4.67
N UNK A 103 -19.79 14.90 4.29
CA UNK A 103 -20.11 15.84 3.38
C UNK A 103 -20.24 15.37 2.03
N HIS A 104 -19.51 14.29 1.66
CA HIS A 104 -19.40 13.73 0.32
C HIS A 104 -20.03 12.35 0.18
N GLN A 105 -20.20 11.63 1.27
CA GLN A 105 -20.68 10.26 1.30
C GLN A 105 -21.76 10.10 2.37
N ASN A 106 -22.57 9.06 2.23
CA ASN A 106 -23.60 8.71 3.21
C ASN A 106 -23.32 7.26 3.70
N PRO A 107 -22.22 7.05 4.46
CA PRO A 107 -21.84 5.69 4.85
C PRO A 107 -22.80 5.09 5.87
N ARG A 108 -22.86 3.76 5.85
CA ARG A 108 -23.58 2.98 6.86
C ARG A 108 -22.84 3.01 8.20
N VAL A 109 -21.49 3.11 8.15
CA VAL A 109 -20.65 3.06 9.36
C VAL A 109 -19.39 3.90 9.11
N ILE A 110 -18.98 4.64 10.14
CA ILE A 110 -17.64 5.24 10.25
C ILE A 110 -16.82 4.37 11.18
N VAL A 111 -15.59 4.00 10.78
CA VAL A 111 -14.67 3.25 11.64
C VAL A 111 -13.46 4.14 11.93
N LEU A 112 -13.21 4.41 13.20
CA LEU A 112 -12.14 5.31 13.65
C LEU A 112 -11.01 4.53 14.29
N ASP A 113 -9.80 4.70 13.75
CA ASP A 113 -8.54 4.22 14.34
C ASP A 113 -8.21 5.06 15.58
N VAL A 114 -8.03 4.41 16.73
CA VAL A 114 -7.70 5.10 17.98
C VAL A 114 -6.19 5.10 18.28
N PHE A 115 -5.35 4.73 17.30
CA PHE A 115 -3.89 4.68 17.50
C PHE A 115 -3.35 5.99 18.09
N THR A 116 -3.80 7.14 17.61
CA THR A 116 -3.24 8.44 17.98
C THR A 116 -3.88 9.08 19.23
N VAL A 117 -4.55 8.28 20.08
CA VAL A 117 -5.06 8.81 21.37
C VAL A 117 -3.95 9.22 22.34
N TYR A 118 -2.69 8.98 21.98
CA TYR A 118 -1.55 9.46 22.74
C TYR A 118 -1.27 10.96 22.54
N GLY A 119 -1.93 11.60 21.58
CA GLY A 119 -1.67 13.01 21.22
C GLY A 119 -1.92 14.00 22.37
N GLU A 120 -0.88 14.71 22.76
CA GLU A 120 -0.92 15.66 23.90
C GLU A 120 -1.16 17.10 23.47
N ASP A 121 -0.65 17.48 22.29
CA ASP A 121 -0.66 18.86 21.81
C ASP A 121 -0.48 18.85 20.29
N TYR A 122 -0.38 20.04 19.72
CA TYR A 122 -0.22 20.19 18.28
C TYR A 122 0.96 19.38 17.75
N GLU A 123 0.70 18.67 16.68
CA GLU A 123 1.72 17.90 15.98
C GLU A 123 2.74 18.83 15.30
N GLU A 124 3.91 18.28 15.02
CA GLU A 124 4.94 19.01 14.27
C GLU A 124 4.38 19.49 12.92
N GLU A 125 4.92 20.59 12.43
CA GLU A 125 4.46 21.22 11.19
C GLU A 125 4.44 20.23 10.01
N GLY A 126 5.46 19.37 9.91
CA GLY A 126 5.53 18.37 8.85
C GLY A 126 4.34 17.40 8.84
N VAL A 127 3.92 16.95 10.01
CA VAL A 127 2.76 16.08 10.17
C VAL A 127 1.46 16.82 9.85
N THR A 128 1.31 18.01 10.39
CA THR A 128 0.12 18.84 10.14
C THR A 128 -0.02 19.20 8.66
N UNK A 129 0.97 19.47 8.05
CA UNK A 129 1.02 19.73 6.74
C UNK A 129 0.46 18.72 5.95
N ILE A 130 0.94 17.46 6.15
CA ILE A 130 0.47 16.27 5.43
C ILE A 130 -1.04 16.09 5.61
N ASN A 131 -1.52 16.27 6.80
CA ASN A 131 -2.96 16.14 7.11
C ASN A 131 -3.84 17.27 6.55
N UNK A 132 -3.39 18.38 6.49
CA UNK A 132 -4.14 19.48 6.17
C UNK A 132 -4.11 19.90 4.78
N ASP A 133 -2.97 19.72 4.12
CA ASP A 133 -2.78 20.41 2.83
C ASP A 133 -3.67 19.89 1.70
N ASP A 134 -3.94 18.61 1.63
CA ASP A 134 -4.71 18.02 0.52
C ASP A 134 -6.23 18.15 0.64
N LEU A 135 -6.73 18.58 1.78
CA LEU A 135 -8.18 18.86 1.91
C LEU A 135 -8.55 20.07 1.02
N PRO A 136 -9.66 20.00 0.30
CA PRO A 136 -10.13 21.16 -0.47
C PRO A 136 -10.44 22.36 0.43
N MET A 137 -10.14 23.56 -0.04
CA MET A 137 -10.42 24.79 0.73
C MET A 137 -11.93 24.93 0.97
N SER A 138 -12.33 25.02 2.21
CA SER A 138 -13.72 25.05 2.66
C SER A 138 -13.80 25.66 4.06
N LEU A 139 -15.00 25.94 4.54
CA LEU A 139 -15.19 26.38 5.93
C LEU A 139 -14.73 25.28 6.90
N ASN A 140 -14.90 24.02 6.53
CA ASN A 140 -14.44 22.87 7.33
C ASN A 140 -12.91 22.87 7.44
N LYS A 141 -12.20 23.08 6.31
CA LYS A 141 -10.74 23.15 6.33
C LYS A 141 -10.25 24.36 7.15
N LEU A 142 -10.91 25.50 7.04
CA LEU A 142 -10.55 26.69 7.84
C LEU A 142 -10.70 26.39 9.33
N ALA A 143 -11.78 25.70 9.72
CA ALA A 143 -11.98 25.30 11.11
C ALA A 143 -10.95 24.27 11.57
N ALA A 144 -10.60 23.31 10.69
CA ALA A 144 -9.56 22.32 10.99
C ALA A 144 -8.20 22.99 11.24
N ILE A 145 -7.84 23.97 10.41
CA ILE A 145 -6.61 24.75 10.59
C ILE A 145 -6.66 25.51 11.92
N ARG A 146 -7.77 26.20 12.20
CA ARG A 146 -7.93 26.94 13.44
C ARG A 146 -7.69 26.06 14.67
N ASP A 147 -8.23 24.84 14.67
CA ASP A 147 -8.21 23.95 15.82
C ASP A 147 -6.95 23.05 15.90
N SER A 148 -6.19 22.96 14.80
CA SER A 148 -5.02 22.07 14.70
C SER A 148 -3.68 22.79 14.66
N VAL A 149 -3.68 24.11 14.38
CA VAL A 149 -2.46 24.86 14.13
C VAL A 149 -2.36 26.05 15.11
N PRO A 150 -1.21 26.24 15.77
CA PRO A 150 -1.03 27.43 16.62
C PRO A 150 -1.27 28.73 15.86
N GLU A 151 -1.88 29.70 16.52
CA GLU A 151 -2.33 30.96 15.90
C GLU A 151 -1.26 31.64 15.00
N GLY A 152 -0.03 31.72 15.49
CA GLY A 152 1.06 32.37 14.76
C GLY A 152 1.52 31.64 13.49
N MET A 153 1.10 30.40 13.29
CA MET A 153 1.51 29.57 12.13
C MET A 153 0.39 29.37 11.11
N ARG A 154 -0.84 29.75 11.44
CA ARG A 154 -2.04 29.48 10.60
C ARG A 154 -1.94 30.10 9.20
N TYR A 155 -1.26 31.25 9.06
CA TYR A 155 -1.16 31.94 7.76
C TYR A 155 -0.56 31.04 6.66
N SER A 156 0.38 30.18 6.99
CA SER A 156 1.04 29.29 6.02
C SER A 156 0.13 28.12 5.58
N TYR A 157 -0.92 27.84 6.35
CA TYR A 157 -1.93 26.84 5.98
C TYR A 157 -3.08 27.48 5.19
N TYR A 158 -3.45 28.72 5.50
CA TYR A 158 -4.44 29.47 4.72
C TYR A 158 -3.88 29.85 3.35
N PHE A 159 -2.58 30.11 3.28
CA PHE A 159 -1.87 30.54 2.07
C PHE A 159 -0.63 29.65 1.89
N PRO A 160 -0.82 28.43 1.35
CA PRO A 160 0.30 27.47 1.20
C PRO A 160 1.54 28.03 0.48
N LEU A 161 1.36 29.05 -0.39
CA LEU A 161 2.49 29.70 -1.07
C LEU A 161 3.49 30.29 -0.05
N ALA A 162 3.03 30.72 1.11
CA ALA A 162 3.94 31.24 2.17
C ALA A 162 4.92 30.15 2.65
N LYS A 163 4.48 28.90 2.62
CA LYS A 163 5.30 27.72 3.03
C LYS A 163 6.10 27.15 1.86
N TYR A 164 5.47 27.05 0.68
CA TYR A 164 6.00 26.31 -0.46
C TYR A 164 6.57 27.18 -1.59
N HIS A 165 6.75 28.50 -1.37
CA HIS A 165 7.16 29.43 -2.43
C HIS A 165 8.52 29.07 -3.04
N ASN A 166 9.40 28.45 -2.30
CA ASN A 166 10.76 28.11 -2.77
C ASN A 166 10.83 26.75 -3.50
N THR A 167 9.75 25.98 -3.55
CA THR A 167 9.77 24.67 -4.24
C THR A 167 9.86 24.82 -5.77
N TRP A 168 9.77 26.03 -6.30
CA TRP A 168 10.03 26.29 -7.73
C TRP A 168 11.45 25.89 -8.15
N THR A 169 12.41 25.88 -7.20
CA THR A 169 13.78 25.45 -7.47
C THR A 169 13.89 23.92 -7.70
N ASP A 170 12.91 23.17 -7.22
CA ASP A 170 12.91 21.72 -7.30
C ASP A 170 11.84 21.20 -8.26
N PHE A 171 11.51 22.03 -9.26
CA PHE A 171 10.49 21.70 -10.25
C PHE A 171 10.98 20.55 -11.13
N TYR A 172 10.15 19.53 -11.28
CA TYR A 172 10.47 18.34 -12.06
C TYR A 172 9.36 18.02 -13.06
N GLU A 173 9.68 17.24 -14.07
CA GLU A 173 8.69 16.77 -15.05
C GLU A 173 7.58 15.99 -14.34
N GLY A 174 6.32 16.30 -14.64
CA GLY A 174 5.17 15.66 -14.03
C GLY A 174 4.63 16.35 -12.76
N LYS A 175 5.36 17.33 -12.19
CA LYS A 175 4.89 18.04 -10.99
C LYS A 175 3.52 18.71 -11.20
N ALA A 176 3.31 19.29 -12.38
CA ALA A 176 2.03 19.94 -12.73
C ALA A 176 0.89 18.90 -12.81
N ASP A 177 1.20 17.71 -13.33
CA ASP A 177 0.21 16.63 -13.43
C ASP A 177 -0.20 16.17 -12.03
N LEU A 178 0.76 15.97 -11.13
CA LEU A 178 0.48 15.61 -9.73
C LEU A 178 -0.32 16.69 -9.01
N ALA A 179 -0.04 17.97 -9.29
CA ALA A 179 -0.76 19.09 -8.67
C ALA A 179 -2.26 19.04 -8.99
N PHE A 180 -2.60 18.65 -10.23
CA PHE A 180 -3.98 18.69 -10.71
C PHE A 180 -4.59 17.30 -10.95
N TYR A 181 -3.98 16.27 -10.37
CA TYR A 181 -4.44 14.88 -10.43
C TYR A 181 -5.80 14.74 -9.72
N HIS A 182 -6.73 14.06 -10.39
CA HIS A 182 -8.08 13.84 -9.87
C HIS A 182 -8.61 12.44 -10.17
N GLU A 183 -7.71 11.44 -10.21
CA GLU A 183 -8.12 10.06 -10.50
C GLU A 183 -8.47 9.31 -9.22
N LYS A 184 -9.31 8.29 -9.35
CA LYS A 184 -9.63 7.39 -8.25
C LYS A 184 -8.37 6.61 -7.85
N ASP A 185 -8.21 6.38 -6.55
CA ASP A 185 -7.15 5.52 -6.05
C ASP A 185 -7.64 4.06 -6.18
N PRO A 186 -6.97 3.21 -6.97
CA PRO A 186 -7.41 1.83 -7.11
C PRO A 186 -7.29 1.03 -5.81
N TYR A 187 -6.42 1.45 -4.89
CA TYR A 187 -6.30 0.82 -3.57
C TYR A 187 -7.30 1.39 -2.55
N LYS A 188 -8.10 2.39 -2.94
CA LYS A 188 -9.14 3.00 -2.07
C LYS A 188 -8.55 3.51 -0.76
N GLY A 189 -7.40 4.16 -0.84
CA GLY A 189 -6.70 4.73 0.31
C GLY A 189 -5.76 3.77 1.05
N TYR A 190 -5.81 2.47 0.75
CA TYR A 190 -4.94 1.46 1.35
C TYR A 190 -3.52 1.55 0.80
N SER A 191 -2.53 1.27 1.63
CA SER A 191 -1.12 1.13 1.20
C SER A 191 -0.63 -0.30 1.43
N PRO A 192 -0.28 -1.04 0.38
CA PRO A 192 0.26 -2.39 0.55
C PRO A 192 1.71 -2.34 1.04
N PHE A 193 1.96 -2.90 2.21
CA PHE A 193 3.30 -3.10 2.75
C PHE A 193 3.71 -4.54 2.47
N VAL A 194 4.63 -4.72 1.50
CA VAL A 194 5.06 -6.03 1.01
C VAL A 194 6.45 -6.39 1.53
N PHE A 195 6.55 -6.58 2.83
CA PHE A 195 7.80 -6.95 3.49
C PHE A 195 7.60 -8.21 4.35
N ALA A 196 8.70 -8.90 4.64
CA ALA A 196 8.67 -10.01 5.59
C ALA A 196 8.42 -9.44 6.99
N ALA A 197 7.39 -9.92 7.67
CA ALA A 197 7.06 -9.45 9.00
C ALA A 197 8.00 -10.07 10.03
N ASP A 198 8.82 -9.22 10.64
CA ASP A 198 9.75 -9.61 11.70
C ASP A 198 9.12 -9.23 13.06
N TYR A 199 8.16 -10.03 13.50
CA TYR A 199 7.49 -9.77 14.78
C TYR A 199 8.42 -10.10 15.94
N GLU A 200 8.59 -9.13 16.81
CA GLU A 200 9.42 -9.29 18.00
C GLU A 200 8.82 -10.38 18.90
N GLU A 201 9.60 -11.42 19.19
CA GLU A 201 9.13 -12.53 20.02
C GLU A 201 8.74 -12.03 21.42
N GLY A 202 7.51 -12.33 21.81
CA GLY A 202 6.98 -11.94 23.11
C GLY A 202 6.20 -10.62 23.11
N ALA A 203 6.28 -9.81 22.07
CA ALA A 203 5.59 -8.50 22.03
C ALA A 203 4.08 -8.65 22.24
N LYS A 204 3.45 -9.63 21.60
CA LYS A 204 2.02 -9.89 21.77
C LYS A 204 1.68 -10.29 23.21
N VAL A 205 2.53 -11.13 23.82
CA VAL A 205 2.31 -11.55 25.22
C VAL A 205 2.34 -10.34 26.15
N GLU A 206 3.28 -9.40 25.91
CA GLU A 206 3.35 -8.16 26.70
C GLU A 206 2.09 -7.31 26.51
N VAL A 207 1.63 -7.15 25.27
CA VAL A 207 0.40 -6.39 24.96
C VAL A 207 -0.81 -7.03 25.65
N VAL A 208 -0.98 -8.34 25.49
CA VAL A 208 -2.15 -9.06 26.05
C VAL A 208 -2.15 -8.99 27.58
N ASN A 209 -0.99 -9.04 28.20
CA ASN A 209 -0.87 -9.01 29.68
C ASN A 209 -0.92 -7.60 30.25
N GLN A 210 -0.91 -6.56 29.44
CA GLN A 210 -0.99 -5.17 29.91
C GLN A 210 -2.42 -4.84 30.31
N THR A 211 -2.70 -4.87 31.62
CA THR A 211 -4.04 -4.65 32.17
C THR A 211 -4.25 -3.25 32.77
N GLU A 212 -3.17 -2.49 32.97
CA GLU A 212 -3.27 -1.14 33.49
C GLU A 212 -3.90 -0.19 32.47
N ALA A 213 -4.69 0.76 32.95
CA ALA A 213 -5.24 1.83 32.12
C ALA A 213 -4.54 3.14 32.48
N GLU A 214 -4.16 3.90 31.46
CA GLU A 214 -3.58 5.24 31.60
C GLU A 214 -4.51 6.23 30.90
N PRO A 215 -4.88 7.35 31.58
CA PRO A 215 -5.77 8.33 30.95
C PRO A 215 -5.20 8.94 29.65
N UNK A 216 -5.95 9.06 28.52
CA UNK A 216 -5.63 9.61 27.36
C UNK A 216 -5.32 10.91 27.67
N PRO A 217 -4.43 11.61 27.13
CA PRO A 217 -4.18 13.04 27.26
C PRO A 217 -5.46 13.85 27.06
N ASP A 218 -5.59 14.93 27.78
CA ASP A 218 -6.82 15.73 27.78
C ASP A 218 -7.26 16.14 26.36
N MET A 219 -6.32 16.55 25.52
CA MET A 219 -6.65 16.98 24.16
C MET A 219 -7.19 15.83 23.32
N ALA A 220 -6.51 14.69 23.32
CA ALA A 220 -6.96 13.50 22.57
C ALA A 220 -8.31 12.99 23.11
N ARG A 221 -8.49 12.94 24.44
CA ARG A 221 -9.73 12.52 25.06
C ARG A 221 -10.90 13.44 24.67
N THR A 222 -10.68 14.75 24.76
CA THR A 222 -11.70 15.75 24.40
C THR A 222 -12.16 15.57 22.95
N TRP A 223 -11.21 15.41 22.02
CA TRP A 223 -11.57 15.28 20.61
C TRP A 223 -12.17 13.90 20.27
N LEU A 224 -11.74 12.83 20.95
CA LEU A 224 -12.40 11.53 20.81
C LEU A 224 -13.88 11.62 21.23
N LEU A 225 -14.16 12.26 22.36
CA LEU A 225 -15.54 12.46 22.81
C LEU A 225 -16.34 13.35 21.84
N LYS A 226 -15.71 14.37 21.25
CA LYS A 226 -16.32 15.20 20.20
C LYS A 226 -16.66 14.38 18.96
N ILE A 227 -15.79 13.44 18.57
CA ILE A 227 -16.04 12.55 17.42
C ILE A 227 -17.25 11.65 17.72
N ILE A 228 -17.31 11.05 18.91
CA ILE A 228 -18.44 10.20 19.30
C ILE A 228 -19.74 11.01 19.24
N ALA A 229 -19.74 12.22 19.80
CA ALA A 229 -20.91 13.12 19.78
C ALA A 229 -21.28 13.53 18.35
N LEU A 230 -20.30 13.82 17.49
CA LEU A 230 -20.54 14.19 16.08
C LEU A 230 -21.27 13.06 15.35
N CYS A 231 -20.79 11.82 15.48
CA CYS A 231 -21.41 10.69 14.80
C CYS A 231 -22.84 10.44 15.31
N GLU A 232 -23.06 10.60 16.61
CA GLU A 232 -24.40 10.51 17.21
C GLU A 232 -25.32 11.61 16.65
N GLU A 233 -24.83 12.86 16.59
CA GLU A 233 -25.58 14.01 16.04
C GLU A 233 -25.92 13.83 14.56
N GLU A 234 -25.00 13.26 13.78
CA GLU A 234 -25.18 13.01 12.34
C GLU A 234 -25.90 11.68 12.05
N ASP A 235 -26.31 10.96 13.09
CA ASP A 235 -27.04 9.69 12.99
C ASP A 235 -26.27 8.64 12.14
N VAL A 236 -24.93 8.57 12.32
CA VAL A 236 -24.10 7.57 11.66
C VAL A 236 -23.43 6.69 12.73
N PRO A 237 -23.58 5.36 12.64
CA PRO A 237 -22.89 4.46 13.57
C PRO A 237 -21.37 4.64 13.53
N LEU A 238 -20.76 4.62 14.71
CA LEU A 238 -19.29 4.72 14.86
C LEU A 238 -18.78 3.45 15.52
N VAL A 239 -17.71 2.89 14.95
CA VAL A 239 -16.96 1.78 15.55
C VAL A 239 -15.52 2.28 15.76
N LEU A 240 -14.99 2.10 16.97
CA LEU A 240 -13.60 2.38 17.28
C LEU A 240 -12.79 1.11 16.99
N ILE A 241 -11.57 1.26 16.47
CA ILE A 241 -10.70 0.12 16.20
C ILE A 241 -9.25 0.45 16.61
N LYS A 242 -8.55 -0.57 17.11
CA LYS A 242 -7.10 -0.53 17.25
C LYS A 242 -6.52 -1.76 16.56
N THR A 243 -5.79 -1.53 15.46
CA THR A 243 -5.15 -2.61 14.71
C THR A 243 -3.86 -3.05 15.42
N PRO A 244 -3.31 -4.25 15.11
CA PRO A 244 -2.14 -4.76 15.84
C PRO A 244 -0.89 -3.89 15.62
N ASN A 245 -0.12 -3.61 16.69
CA ASN A 245 1.19 -2.97 16.51
C ASN A 245 2.26 -3.34 17.55
N GLY A 246 1.94 -4.23 18.49
CA GLY A 246 2.94 -4.77 19.40
C GLY A 246 3.47 -3.84 20.50
N ASN A 247 2.96 -2.62 20.64
CA ASN A 247 3.44 -1.66 21.64
C ASN A 247 2.68 -1.80 22.95
N ALA A 248 3.29 -2.52 23.91
CA ALA A 248 2.67 -2.79 25.21
C ALA A 248 2.46 -1.54 26.06
N GLU A 249 3.37 -0.58 25.99
CA GLU A 249 3.28 0.66 26.78
C GLU A 249 2.06 1.49 26.35
N ARG A 250 1.81 1.59 25.04
CA ARG A 250 0.63 2.30 24.54
C ARG A 250 -0.68 1.54 24.79
N GLN A 251 -0.60 0.22 25.04
CA GLN A 251 -1.81 -0.57 25.36
C GLN A 251 -2.56 0.00 26.56
N LYS A 252 -1.84 0.64 27.51
CA LYS A 252 -2.46 1.32 28.66
C LYS A 252 -3.47 2.38 28.22
N LEU A 253 -3.16 3.12 27.15
CA LEU A 253 -4.07 4.14 26.59
C LEU A 253 -5.29 3.48 25.94
N TYR A 254 -5.09 2.36 25.24
CA TYR A 254 -6.21 1.64 24.58
C TYR A 254 -7.11 0.97 25.63
N ASN A 255 -6.56 0.59 26.79
CA ASN A 255 -7.36 0.12 27.92
C ASN A 255 -8.30 1.25 28.43
N SER A 256 -7.83 2.51 28.42
CA SER A 256 -8.68 3.66 28.73
C SER A 256 -9.73 3.91 27.64
N VAL A 257 -9.41 3.66 26.37
CA VAL A 257 -10.40 3.74 25.27
C VAL A 257 -11.51 2.70 25.51
N THR A 258 -11.16 1.50 26.00
CA THR A 258 -12.16 0.48 26.35
C THR A 258 -13.17 1.02 27.38
N GLU A 259 -12.69 1.75 28.38
CA GLU A 259 -13.56 2.36 29.39
C GLU A 259 -14.46 3.44 28.79
N ILE A 260 -13.89 4.33 27.96
CA ILE A 260 -14.66 5.38 27.25
C ILE A 260 -15.73 4.75 26.36
N ALA A 261 -15.39 3.69 25.62
CA ALA A 261 -16.30 2.98 24.74
C ALA A 261 -17.50 2.42 25.52
N LYS A 262 -17.27 1.83 26.70
CA LYS A 262 -18.33 1.34 27.58
C LYS A 262 -19.22 2.48 28.07
N GLU A 263 -18.62 3.58 28.51
CA GLU A 263 -19.37 4.74 29.06
C GLU A 263 -20.24 5.42 27.98
N THR A 264 -19.82 5.38 26.73
CA THR A 264 -20.52 6.03 25.62
C THR A 264 -21.36 5.07 24.77
N ASP A 265 -21.37 3.79 25.14
CA ASP A 265 -22.04 2.72 24.37
C ASP A 265 -21.55 2.68 22.91
N THR A 266 -20.23 2.83 22.71
CA THR A 266 -19.59 2.82 21.38
C THR A 266 -18.81 1.51 21.20
N PRO A 267 -19.04 0.74 20.14
CA PRO A 267 -18.26 -0.50 19.92
C PRO A 267 -16.75 -0.19 19.75
N PHE A 268 -15.94 -1.10 20.28
CA PHE A 268 -14.48 -0.98 20.16
C PHE A 268 -13.84 -2.35 19.89
N UNK A 269 -13.33 -2.49 18.76
CA UNK A 269 -12.73 -3.59 18.34
C UNK A 269 -11.32 -3.50 18.54
N ASN A 270 -10.77 -3.96 19.63
CA ASN A 270 -9.33 -3.89 19.96
C ASN A 270 -8.58 -5.10 19.39
N MET A 271 -8.13 -5.02 18.16
CA MET A 271 -7.37 -6.08 17.50
C MET A 271 -5.91 -6.11 17.96
N ASN A 272 -5.46 -5.10 18.70
CA ASN A 272 -4.11 -5.07 19.28
C ASN A 272 -3.88 -6.25 20.24
N VAL A 273 -4.93 -6.77 20.86
CA VAL A 273 -4.85 -7.92 21.77
C VAL A 273 -5.22 -9.25 21.12
N LEU A 274 -5.62 -9.23 19.85
CA LEU A 274 -6.09 -10.44 19.14
C LEU A 274 -5.07 -11.01 18.18
N LEU A 275 -4.27 -10.18 17.52
CA LEU A 275 -3.34 -10.58 16.47
C LEU A 275 -1.93 -10.05 16.74
N ASP A 276 -0.95 -10.78 16.26
CA ASP A 276 0.44 -10.31 16.27
C ASP A 276 0.57 -9.09 15.36
N GLY A 277 1.42 -8.16 15.74
CA GLY A 277 1.62 -6.96 14.94
C GLY A 277 2.93 -6.26 15.23
N GLN A 278 3.29 -5.36 14.36
CA GLN A 278 4.40 -4.42 14.54
C GLN A 278 3.95 -3.05 14.02
N ALA A 279 4.83 -2.07 13.98
CA ALA A 279 4.47 -0.67 13.69
C ALA A 279 3.53 -0.51 12.47
N HIS A 280 3.83 -1.19 11.36
CA HIS A 280 2.92 -1.35 10.23
C HIS A 280 2.94 -2.83 9.84
N ILE A 281 1.77 -3.45 9.75
CA ILE A 281 1.67 -4.86 9.39
C ILE A 281 1.74 -5.01 7.86
N ASN A 282 2.12 -6.20 7.39
CA ASN A 282 2.21 -6.45 5.96
C ASN A 282 0.85 -6.84 5.35
N VAL A 283 0.83 -7.01 4.03
CA VAL A 283 -0.39 -7.35 3.27
C VAL A 283 -1.07 -8.61 3.82
N LEU A 284 -0.30 -9.61 4.26
CA LEU A 284 -0.86 -10.88 4.77
C LEU A 284 -1.62 -10.67 6.08
N GLN A 285 -1.06 -9.86 6.99
CA GLN A 285 -1.74 -9.51 8.24
C GLN A 285 -2.90 -8.54 7.99
N ALA A 286 -2.74 -7.61 7.05
CA ALA A 286 -3.82 -6.68 6.67
C ALA A 286 -5.04 -7.44 6.14
N GLU A 287 -4.83 -8.52 5.39
CA GLU A 287 -5.92 -9.39 4.95
C GLU A 287 -6.68 -9.96 6.17
N LYS A 288 -5.95 -10.48 7.17
CA LYS A 288 -6.57 -11.04 8.38
C LYS A 288 -7.38 -9.98 9.14
N VAL A 289 -6.80 -8.79 9.33
CA VAL A 289 -7.48 -7.67 10.00
C VAL A 289 -8.76 -7.30 9.24
N SER A 290 -8.66 -7.18 7.90
CA SER A 290 -9.78 -6.81 7.05
C SER A 290 -10.89 -7.87 7.05
N MET A 291 -10.53 -9.16 7.07
CA MET A 291 -11.49 -10.26 7.18
C MET A 291 -12.24 -10.18 8.51
N MET A 292 -11.53 -9.96 9.62
CA MET A 292 -12.16 -9.83 10.95
C MET A 292 -13.10 -8.62 10.98
N MET A 293 -12.68 -7.50 10.38
CA MET A 293 -13.53 -6.31 10.31
C MET A 293 -14.77 -6.58 9.47
N GLY A 294 -14.61 -7.23 8.32
CA GLY A 294 -15.73 -7.59 7.44
C GLY A 294 -16.73 -8.50 8.13
N GLU A 295 -16.26 -9.50 8.86
CA GLU A 295 -17.12 -10.39 9.65
C GLU A 295 -17.93 -9.59 10.69
N TYR A 296 -17.26 -8.71 11.43
CA TYR A 296 -17.93 -7.84 12.41
C TYR A 296 -19.00 -6.97 11.74
N LEU A 297 -18.66 -6.36 10.64
CA LEU A 297 -19.60 -5.50 9.93
C LEU A 297 -20.82 -6.26 9.42
N UNK A 298 -20.52 -7.22 8.96
CA UNK A 298 -21.52 -7.98 8.40
C UNK A 298 -22.42 -8.54 9.40
N GLU A 299 -22.00 -8.80 10.68
CA GLU A 299 -22.82 -9.27 11.80
C GLU A 299 -23.70 -8.17 12.41
N HIS A 300 -23.25 -6.96 12.38
CA HIS A 300 -23.88 -5.83 13.12
C HIS A 300 -24.66 -4.85 12.24
N TYR A 301 -24.41 -4.83 10.93
CA TYR A 301 -25.01 -3.86 10.01
C TYR A 301 -25.47 -4.55 8.73
N GLU A 302 -26.47 -3.97 8.07
CA GLU A 302 -26.97 -4.48 6.80
C GLU A 302 -26.28 -3.74 5.63
N PHE A 303 -25.74 -4.51 4.69
CA PHE A 303 -25.11 -4.00 3.48
C PHE A 303 -25.71 -4.69 2.24
N GLU A 304 -25.83 -3.95 1.15
CA GLU A 304 -26.13 -4.52 -0.15
C GLU A 304 -24.83 -5.15 -0.70
N ASP A 305 -24.89 -6.41 -1.13
CA ASP A 305 -23.74 -7.08 -1.74
C ASP A 305 -23.51 -6.49 -3.14
N LYS A 306 -22.43 -5.85 -3.32
CA LYS A 306 -22.06 -5.17 -4.58
C LYS A 306 -21.10 -5.97 -5.47
N UNK A 307 -20.67 -7.08 -5.10
CA UNK A 307 -19.80 -7.88 -5.81
C UNK A 307 -20.26 -8.21 -7.15
N UNK A 308 -21.56 -8.22 -7.44
CA UNK A 308 -22.15 -8.59 -8.64
C UNK A 308 -22.79 -7.48 -9.34
N ASN A 309 -22.83 -6.35 -8.81
CA ASN A 309 -23.49 -5.16 -9.36
C ASN A 309 -22.61 -4.54 -10.46
N PRO A 310 -23.09 -4.42 -11.71
CA PRO A 310 -22.25 -3.89 -12.79
C PRO A 310 -21.78 -2.45 -12.59
N ASP A 311 -22.48 -1.67 -11.78
CA ASP A 311 -22.06 -0.28 -11.46
C ASP A 311 -20.74 -0.28 -10.65
N PHE A 312 -20.38 -1.39 -10.03
CA PHE A 312 -19.17 -1.55 -9.23
C PHE A 312 -18.14 -2.47 -9.88
N ALA A 313 -18.25 -2.71 -11.19
CA ALA A 313 -17.32 -3.61 -11.91
C ALA A 313 -15.86 -3.16 -11.82
N SER A 314 -15.60 -1.85 -11.75
CA SER A 314 -14.24 -1.33 -11.57
C SER A 314 -13.64 -1.76 -10.22
N TRP A 315 -14.48 -1.93 -9.20
CA TRP A 315 -14.01 -2.37 -7.87
C TRP A 315 -13.45 -3.79 -7.90
N THR A 316 -14.01 -4.66 -8.75
CA THR A 316 -13.49 -6.03 -8.94
C THR A 316 -12.07 -5.97 -9.52
N ALA A 317 -11.86 -5.14 -10.56
CA ALA A 317 -10.54 -4.97 -11.17
C ALA A 317 -9.54 -4.35 -10.18
N ASP A 318 -9.98 -3.33 -9.43
CA ASP A 318 -9.15 -2.67 -8.41
C ASP A 318 -8.75 -3.65 -7.31
N ALA A 319 -9.69 -4.51 -6.85
CA ALA A 319 -9.43 -5.48 -5.80
C ALA A 319 -8.34 -6.49 -6.22
N GLU A 320 -8.26 -6.82 -7.51
CA GLU A 320 -7.22 -7.72 -8.04
C GLU A 320 -5.81 -7.21 -7.69
N LEU A 321 -5.61 -5.89 -7.69
CA LEU A 321 -4.29 -5.31 -7.37
C LEU A 321 -3.84 -5.66 -5.96
N PHE A 322 -4.75 -5.69 -4.99
CA PHE A 322 -4.44 -6.13 -3.62
C PHE A 322 -3.94 -7.58 -3.64
N TYR A 323 -4.63 -8.47 -4.36
CA TYR A 323 -4.26 -9.88 -4.38
C TYR A 323 -2.94 -10.12 -5.13
N ARG A 324 -2.58 -9.25 -6.09
CA ARG A 324 -1.25 -9.30 -6.69
C ARG A 324 -0.17 -8.87 -5.68
N GLN A 325 -0.44 -7.85 -4.87
CA GLN A 325 0.49 -7.45 -3.80
C GLN A 325 0.61 -8.55 -2.72
N LYS A 326 -0.49 -9.25 -2.44
CA LYS A 326 -0.48 -10.41 -1.55
C LYS A 326 0.45 -11.51 -2.11
N ALA A 327 0.33 -11.82 -3.41
CA ALA A 327 1.18 -12.81 -4.08
C ALA A 327 2.66 -12.40 -3.99
N LYS A 328 2.97 -11.11 -4.21
CA LYS A 328 4.32 -10.56 -4.06
C LYS A 328 4.85 -10.78 -2.63
N CYS A 329 4.02 -10.47 -1.64
CA CYS A 329 4.40 -10.63 -0.23
C CYS A 329 4.67 -12.10 0.11
N GLN A 330 3.84 -13.03 -0.40
CA GLN A 330 4.03 -14.46 -0.23
C GLN A 330 5.37 -14.92 -0.83
N LEU A 331 5.67 -14.44 -2.02
CA LEU A 331 6.92 -14.76 -2.71
C LEU A 331 8.13 -14.27 -1.90
N ILE A 332 8.07 -13.06 -1.41
CA ILE A 332 9.10 -12.49 -0.52
C ILE A 332 9.24 -13.28 0.78
N UNK A 333 8.31 -13.76 1.21
CA UNK A 333 8.28 -14.43 2.39
C UNK A 333 8.65 -15.84 2.30
N ALA A 334 8.63 -16.39 1.18
CA ALA A 334 8.98 -17.81 0.98
C ALA A 334 10.39 -18.09 1.46
N ALA A 335 10.51 -19.02 2.36
CA ALA A 335 11.78 -19.30 3.04
C ALA A 335 12.46 -20.57 2.54
N ASP A 336 11.71 -21.51 1.94
CA ASP A 336 12.30 -22.76 1.46
C ASP A 336 12.04 -22.95 -0.04
N PHE A 337 12.85 -23.82 -0.63
CA PHE A 337 12.87 -24.08 -2.07
C PHE A 337 11.50 -24.52 -2.61
N ARG A 338 10.83 -25.44 -1.89
CA ARG A 338 9.57 -26.02 -2.37
C ARG A 338 8.43 -24.99 -2.34
N GLU A 339 8.36 -24.22 -1.27
CA GLU A 339 7.40 -23.12 -1.18
C GLU A 339 7.65 -22.11 -2.29
N TYR A 340 8.87 -21.70 -2.46
CA TYR A 340 9.28 -20.75 -3.49
C TYR A 340 8.96 -21.26 -4.91
N UNK A 341 9.33 -22.33 -5.23
CA UNK A 341 9.09 -22.88 -6.44
C UNK A 341 7.74 -22.99 -6.75
N SER A 342 6.82 -23.40 -5.74
CA SER A 342 5.37 -23.51 -5.95
C SER A 342 4.71 -22.16 -6.24
N LEU A 343 5.19 -21.10 -5.62
CA LEU A 343 4.66 -19.74 -5.82
C LEU A 343 5.02 -19.15 -7.19
N LEU A 344 5.98 -19.72 -7.89
CA LEU A 344 6.33 -19.27 -9.25
C LEU A 344 5.30 -19.74 -10.28
N ASP A 345 4.47 -20.73 -9.96
CA ASP A 345 3.43 -21.26 -10.84
C ASP A 345 2.16 -20.39 -10.69
N ASP A 346 2.15 -19.26 -11.38
CA ASP A 346 1.06 -18.27 -11.33
C ASP A 346 0.78 -17.74 -12.73
N ASP A 347 -0.48 -17.74 -13.13
CA ASP A 347 -0.94 -17.33 -14.47
C ASP A 347 -0.56 -15.88 -14.80
N ASN A 348 -0.31 -15.06 -13.78
CA ASN A 348 0.01 -13.64 -13.95
C ASN A 348 1.51 -13.36 -14.02
N TYR A 349 2.34 -14.39 -13.83
CA TYR A 349 3.80 -14.19 -13.81
C TYR A 349 4.45 -14.48 -15.15
N ILE A 350 5.51 -13.72 -15.42
CA ILE A 350 6.57 -14.12 -16.33
C ILE A 350 7.77 -14.43 -15.41
N VAL A 351 8.24 -15.68 -15.48
CA VAL A 351 9.37 -16.15 -14.67
C VAL A 351 10.56 -16.37 -15.62
N CYS A 352 11.66 -15.67 -15.35
CA CYS A 352 12.90 -15.82 -16.12
C CYS A 352 13.97 -16.42 -15.23
N ILE A 353 14.64 -17.45 -15.74
CA ILE A 353 15.73 -18.13 -15.02
C ILE A 353 16.97 -18.15 -15.90
N SER A 354 18.13 -17.82 -15.31
CA SER A 354 19.43 -17.91 -15.99
C SER A 354 20.47 -18.48 -15.04
N ALA A 355 21.16 -19.52 -15.45
CA ALA A 355 22.19 -20.19 -14.64
C ALA A 355 23.57 -19.59 -14.86
N LYS A 356 24.36 -19.49 -13.78
CA LYS A 356 25.76 -19.07 -13.79
C LYS A 356 26.55 -19.96 -12.83
N ASN A 357 27.67 -20.54 -13.32
CA ASN A 357 28.57 -21.34 -12.49
C ASN A 357 27.87 -22.38 -11.61
N SER A 358 26.88 -23.08 -12.18
CA SER A 358 26.06 -24.04 -11.43
C SER A 358 26.75 -25.38 -11.14
N ARG A 359 28.06 -25.48 -11.41
CA ARG A 359 28.88 -26.68 -11.30
C ARG A 359 29.07 -27.23 -9.89
N LYS A 360 29.11 -26.35 -8.90
CA LYS A 360 29.66 -26.70 -7.60
C LYS A 360 28.82 -27.68 -6.79
N GLN A 361 27.51 -27.61 -6.97
CA GLN A 361 26.59 -28.51 -6.26
C GLN A 361 25.37 -28.80 -7.14
N PRO A 362 25.29 -30.03 -7.69
CA PRO A 362 24.12 -30.39 -8.49
C PRO A 362 22.87 -30.48 -7.62
N PHE A 363 21.74 -30.13 -8.20
CA PHE A 363 20.44 -30.34 -7.56
C PHE A 363 20.27 -31.85 -7.28
N SER A 364 19.57 -32.17 -6.19
CA SER A 364 19.16 -33.56 -5.95
C SER A 364 18.13 -33.98 -7.00
N GLU A 365 18.10 -35.25 -7.33
CA GLU A 365 17.11 -35.81 -8.27
C GLU A 365 15.67 -35.42 -7.84
N GLU A 366 15.43 -35.45 -6.54
CA GLU A 366 14.13 -35.12 -5.96
C GLU A 366 13.75 -33.64 -6.23
N ASN A 367 14.69 -32.70 -6.05
CA ASN A 367 14.42 -31.26 -6.27
C ASN A 367 14.23 -30.97 -7.77
N ILE A 368 14.99 -31.62 -8.64
CA ILE A 368 14.83 -31.49 -10.09
C ILE A 368 13.46 -31.99 -10.52
N ALA A 369 13.05 -33.17 -10.02
CA ALA A 369 11.74 -33.74 -10.33
C ALA A 369 10.62 -32.80 -9.87
N PHE A 370 10.79 -32.19 -8.70
CA PHE A 370 9.83 -31.22 -8.17
C PHE A 370 9.75 -29.96 -9.06
N MET A 371 10.89 -29.38 -9.46
CA MET A 371 10.91 -28.24 -10.38
C MET A 371 10.26 -28.57 -11.72
N ASN A 372 10.61 -29.73 -12.28
CA ASN A 372 10.07 -30.16 -13.57
C ASN A 372 8.54 -30.32 -13.50
N ASP A 373 8.05 -30.91 -12.42
CA ASP A 373 6.61 -31.10 -12.21
C ASP A 373 5.86 -29.78 -12.03
N VAL A 374 6.37 -28.91 -11.17
CA VAL A 374 5.68 -27.63 -10.84
C VAL A 374 5.76 -26.63 -12.00
N LEU A 375 6.93 -26.49 -12.64
CA LEU A 375 7.15 -25.44 -13.66
C LEU A 375 6.98 -25.97 -15.10
N GLY A 376 6.73 -27.26 -15.28
CA GLY A 376 6.53 -27.84 -16.61
C GLY A 376 7.81 -27.91 -17.45
N LEU A 377 8.98 -28.04 -16.79
CA LEU A 377 10.27 -28.06 -17.47
C LEU A 377 10.46 -29.36 -18.26
N LYS A 378 11.12 -29.27 -19.40
CA LYS A 378 11.39 -30.40 -20.31
C LYS A 378 12.81 -30.94 -20.18
N CYS A 379 13.75 -30.10 -19.80
CA CYS A 379 15.16 -30.45 -19.68
C CYS A 379 15.55 -30.74 -18.25
N SER A 380 16.40 -31.74 -18.04
CA SER A 380 16.88 -32.09 -16.72
C SER A 380 18.19 -31.35 -16.39
N LEU A 381 18.15 -30.52 -15.38
CA LEU A 381 19.35 -29.86 -14.85
C LEU A 381 20.34 -30.87 -14.23
N ALA A 382 19.89 -32.10 -13.89
CA ALA A 382 20.74 -33.14 -13.32
C ALA A 382 21.78 -33.65 -14.32
N ASP A 383 21.44 -33.66 -15.61
CA ASP A 383 22.31 -34.20 -16.67
C ASP A 383 23.38 -33.19 -17.08
N CYS A 384 23.20 -31.92 -16.80
CA CYS A 384 24.12 -30.86 -17.24
C CYS A 384 24.38 -29.80 -16.17
N PRO A 385 24.92 -30.16 -15.01
CA PRO A 385 25.12 -29.18 -13.94
C PRO A 385 26.19 -28.13 -14.26
N GLU A 386 27.00 -28.38 -15.30
CA GLU A 386 28.09 -27.46 -15.71
C GLU A 386 27.72 -26.62 -16.94
N GLY A 387 26.60 -26.92 -17.56
CA GLY A 387 26.21 -26.26 -18.82
C GLY A 387 25.44 -24.95 -18.61
N THR A 388 25.03 -24.39 -19.72
CA THR A 388 24.17 -23.21 -19.77
C THR A 388 22.70 -23.61 -19.52
N TYR A 389 21.92 -22.70 -18.94
CA TYR A 389 20.48 -22.92 -18.77
C TYR A 389 19.73 -21.60 -18.66
N CYS A 390 18.69 -21.48 -19.49
CA CYS A 390 17.74 -20.36 -19.47
C CYS A 390 16.29 -20.85 -19.55
N UNK A 391 15.32 -20.31 -18.90
CA UNK A 391 14.05 -20.59 -18.92
C UNK A 391 13.36 -19.37 -18.95
N VAL A 392 12.31 -19.29 -19.68
CA VAL A 392 11.26 -18.28 -19.62
C VAL A 392 9.90 -18.95 -19.60
N ILE A 393 9.11 -18.62 -18.60
CA ILE A 393 7.75 -19.14 -18.39
C ILE A 393 6.80 -17.93 -18.42
N ASP A 394 5.72 -18.02 -19.20
CA ASP A 394 4.68 -16.98 -19.25
C ASP A 394 3.35 -17.60 -18.87
N GLY A 395 2.82 -17.22 -17.71
CA GLY A 395 1.53 -17.72 -17.23
C GLY A 395 1.52 -19.24 -17.06
N GLY A 396 2.56 -19.81 -16.46
CA GLY A 396 2.68 -21.25 -16.25
C GLY A 396 3.07 -22.05 -17.50
N ILE A 397 3.29 -21.38 -18.66
CA ILE A 397 3.65 -22.06 -19.91
C ILE A 397 5.10 -21.76 -20.24
N VAL A 398 5.92 -22.82 -20.43
CA VAL A 398 7.33 -22.66 -20.84
C VAL A 398 7.35 -22.16 -22.29
N VAL A 399 7.80 -20.92 -22.49
CA VAL A 399 7.91 -20.31 -23.82
C VAL A 399 9.31 -20.40 -24.40
N TYR A 400 10.31 -20.59 -23.53
CA TYR A 400 11.70 -20.91 -23.93
C TYR A 400 12.35 -21.73 -22.86
N GLU A 401 13.12 -22.73 -23.26
CA GLU A 401 14.00 -23.51 -22.39
C GLU A 401 15.20 -23.99 -23.20
N THR A 402 16.40 -23.87 -22.63
CA THR A 402 17.66 -24.33 -23.27
C THR A 402 17.56 -25.80 -23.64
N GLU A 403 17.87 -26.13 -24.87
CA GLU A 403 17.87 -27.51 -25.37
C GLU A 403 18.95 -28.35 -24.68
N GLU A 404 18.71 -29.62 -24.48
CA GLU A 404 19.61 -30.57 -23.81
C GLU A 404 21.03 -30.57 -24.40
N GLU A 405 21.13 -30.50 -25.73
CA GLU A 405 22.42 -30.49 -26.42
C GLU A 405 23.22 -29.23 -26.06
N ALA A 406 22.54 -28.06 -25.97
CA ALA A 406 23.18 -26.80 -25.57
C ALA A 406 23.64 -26.83 -24.12
N GLN A 407 22.86 -27.45 -23.23
CA GLN A 407 23.25 -27.60 -21.82
C GLN A 407 24.58 -28.36 -21.66
N ARG A 408 24.84 -29.31 -22.52
CA ARG A 408 26.05 -30.15 -22.46
C ARG A 408 27.31 -29.45 -23.01
N ASN A 409 27.12 -28.32 -23.71
CA ASN A 409 28.24 -27.59 -24.31
C ASN A 409 28.72 -26.49 -23.35
N VAL A 410 29.71 -26.85 -22.51
CA VAL A 410 30.25 -25.93 -21.50
C VAL A 410 31.12 -24.82 -22.07
N SER A 411 31.42 -24.85 -23.35
CA SER A 411 32.28 -23.86 -24.01
C SER A 411 31.49 -22.74 -24.70
N GLU A 412 30.18 -22.82 -24.70
CA GLU A 412 29.33 -21.81 -25.34
C GLU A 412 28.29 -21.28 -24.35
N ALA A 413 27.97 -19.99 -24.46
CA ALA A 413 26.87 -19.39 -23.72
C ALA A 413 25.55 -19.69 -24.45
N ASP A 414 24.46 -19.81 -23.72
CA ASP A 414 23.13 -19.83 -24.31
C ASP A 414 22.49 -18.46 -24.08
N GLU A 415 21.89 -17.91 -25.13
CA GLU A 415 21.17 -16.64 -25.01
C GLU A 415 19.96 -16.64 -25.95
N PHE A 416 18.90 -16.03 -25.51
CA PHE A 416 17.67 -16.00 -26.28
C PHE A 416 16.91 -14.69 -26.02
N THR A 417 16.38 -14.12 -27.11
CA THR A 417 15.52 -12.94 -27.06
C THR A 417 14.14 -13.32 -27.61
N LEU A 418 13.09 -12.96 -26.90
CA LEU A 418 11.72 -13.25 -27.32
C LEU A 418 10.78 -12.11 -26.93
N GLU A 419 9.64 -12.08 -27.62
CA GLU A 419 8.54 -11.20 -27.26
C GLU A 419 7.41 -12.07 -26.74
N THR A 420 6.94 -11.82 -25.54
CA THR A 420 5.82 -12.55 -24.94
C THR A 420 5.01 -11.56 -24.09
N SER A 421 3.68 -11.70 -24.15
CA SER A 421 2.74 -10.81 -23.42
C SER A 421 3.05 -9.32 -23.62
N GLY A 422 3.56 -8.94 -24.82
CA GLY A 422 3.87 -7.55 -25.16
C GLY A 422 5.19 -7.02 -24.56
N LEU A 423 6.01 -7.92 -23.98
CA LEU A 423 7.29 -7.56 -23.37
C LEU A 423 8.44 -8.17 -24.15
N ASN A 424 9.51 -7.39 -24.34
CA ASN A 424 10.77 -7.88 -24.91
C ASN A 424 11.63 -8.44 -23.78
N ILE A 425 11.94 -9.73 -23.85
CA ILE A 425 12.72 -10.44 -22.83
C ILE A 425 14.00 -10.98 -23.47
N TRP A 426 15.13 -10.72 -22.82
CA TRP A 426 16.42 -11.31 -23.18
C TRP A 426 16.95 -12.04 -21.96
N VAL A 427 17.25 -13.34 -22.14
CA VAL A 427 17.91 -14.15 -21.12
C VAL A 427 19.23 -14.65 -21.70
N ALA A 428 20.27 -14.69 -20.87
CA ALA A 428 21.57 -15.20 -21.26
C ALA A 428 22.22 -15.93 -20.09
N SER A 429 22.69 -17.17 -20.35
CA SER A 429 23.40 -18.00 -19.40
C SER A 429 24.81 -18.22 -19.92
N PRO A 430 25.86 -17.76 -19.22
CA PRO A 430 27.25 -17.96 -19.63
C PRO A 430 27.78 -19.39 -19.39
N GLY A 431 27.02 -20.13 -18.64
CA GLY A 431 27.55 -21.46 -18.19
C GLY A 431 28.86 -21.24 -17.41
N UNK A 432 29.81 -21.65 -17.74
CA UNK A 432 30.98 -21.64 -17.25
C UNK A 432 31.88 -20.68 -17.72
N LEU A 433 31.49 -19.99 -18.52
CA LEU A 433 32.37 -18.97 -19.15
C LEU A 433 32.51 -17.78 -18.19
N GLN A 434 33.67 -17.62 -17.64
CA GLN A 434 33.93 -16.60 -16.60
C GLN A 434 33.95 -15.16 -17.10
N ASP A 435 34.07 -14.95 -18.40
CA ASP A 435 34.15 -13.63 -19.02
C ASP A 435 32.78 -13.06 -19.46
N ARG A 436 31.69 -13.78 -19.15
CA ARG A 436 30.31 -13.39 -19.51
C ARG A 436 29.41 -13.32 -18.29
N GLN A 437 28.36 -12.58 -18.44
CA GLN A 437 27.41 -12.34 -17.34
C GLN A 437 26.04 -12.95 -17.60
N UNK A 438 25.17 -13.31 -16.74
CA UNK A 438 24.04 -13.66 -16.80
C UNK A 438 23.35 -12.54 -17.10
N HIS A 439 22.40 -12.57 -17.76
CA HIS A 439 21.46 -11.50 -18.09
C HIS A 439 20.03 -12.00 -18.02
N ILE A 440 19.19 -11.21 -17.42
CA ILE A 440 17.73 -11.32 -17.50
C ILE A 440 17.25 -9.88 -17.70
N THR A 441 16.81 -9.53 -18.91
CA THR A 441 16.26 -8.18 -19.15
C THR A 441 14.80 -8.27 -19.58
N VAL A 442 14.00 -7.31 -19.11
CA VAL A 442 12.64 -7.10 -19.56
C VAL A 442 12.57 -5.65 -20.08
N ASN A 443 12.23 -5.49 -21.36
CA ASN A 443 12.20 -4.20 -22.05
C ASN A 443 13.51 -3.42 -21.87
N GLY A 444 14.65 -4.11 -21.87
CA GLY A 444 15.98 -3.53 -21.77
C GLY A 444 16.45 -3.18 -20.36
N THR A 445 15.64 -3.41 -19.34
CA THR A 445 16.04 -3.21 -17.93
C THR A 445 16.58 -4.53 -17.37
N GLU A 446 17.77 -4.49 -16.76
CA GLU A 446 18.45 -5.67 -16.20
C GLU A 446 17.86 -6.06 -14.84
N PHE A 447 17.46 -7.31 -14.71
CA PHE A 447 16.86 -7.87 -13.49
C PHE A 447 17.62 -9.11 -12.97
N SER A 448 18.85 -9.35 -13.43
CA SER A 448 19.69 -10.42 -12.90
C SER A 448 20.50 -9.96 -11.70
N MET A 449 20.68 -10.81 -10.71
CA MET A 449 21.64 -10.59 -9.61
C MET A 449 23.08 -10.87 -10.04
N ASP A 450 23.27 -11.54 -11.20
CA ASP A 450 24.57 -11.98 -11.71
C ASP A 450 25.36 -12.79 -10.67
N SER A 451 24.65 -13.66 -9.95
CA SER A 451 25.20 -14.50 -8.87
C SER A 451 25.40 -15.93 -9.35
N ASP A 452 26.33 -16.64 -8.73
CA ASP A 452 26.54 -18.08 -9.00
C ASP A 452 25.29 -18.86 -8.54
N GLY A 453 24.81 -19.76 -9.38
CA GLY A 453 23.58 -20.52 -9.16
C GLY A 453 22.50 -20.18 -10.17
N LEU A 454 21.25 -20.33 -9.79
CA LEU A 454 20.11 -19.98 -10.63
C LEU A 454 19.63 -18.57 -10.28
N ASN A 455 19.82 -17.64 -11.21
CA ASN A 455 19.28 -16.28 -11.09
C ASN A 455 17.83 -16.31 -11.59
N ILE A 456 16.93 -15.74 -10.81
CA ILE A 456 15.49 -15.75 -11.10
C ILE A 456 14.97 -14.31 -11.03
N ALA A 457 14.17 -13.94 -12.02
CA ALA A 457 13.39 -12.70 -12.00
C ALA A 457 11.93 -13.02 -12.23
N VAL A 458 11.05 -12.46 -11.43
CA VAL A 458 9.61 -12.66 -11.52
C VAL A 458 8.96 -11.32 -11.82
N TYR A 459 8.32 -11.22 -12.97
CA TYR A 459 7.61 -10.03 -13.43
C TYR A 459 6.12 -10.30 -13.37
N ASP A 460 5.35 -9.40 -12.75
CA ASP A 460 3.89 -9.53 -12.69
C ASP A 460 3.24 -8.75 -13.82
N LYS A 461 2.44 -9.41 -14.63
CA LYS A 461 1.78 -8.83 -15.82
C LYS A 461 0.65 -7.86 -15.47
N VAL A 462 0.03 -8.03 -14.34
CA VAL A 462 -1.06 -7.15 -13.87
C VAL A 462 -0.50 -5.84 -13.28
N UNK A 463 0.50 -6.03 -12.38
CA UNK A 463 1.10 -5.05 -11.90
C UNK A 463 1.99 -4.40 -12.75
N GLY A 464 2.41 -4.92 -13.82
CA GLY A 464 3.37 -4.39 -14.79
C GLY A 464 4.73 -4.08 -14.18
N GLU A 465 5.14 -4.84 -13.18
CA GLU A 465 6.39 -4.58 -12.46
C GLU A 465 7.12 -5.85 -12.04
N LEU A 466 8.41 -5.71 -11.73
CA LEU A 466 9.21 -6.80 -11.17
C LEU A 466 8.77 -7.05 -9.72
N PHE A 467 8.43 -8.31 -9.41
CA PHE A 467 8.04 -8.72 -8.06
C PHE A 467 9.22 -9.31 -7.27
N GLU A 468 10.12 -10.02 -7.95
CA GLU A 468 11.19 -10.74 -7.26
C GLU A 468 12.44 -10.77 -8.12
N MET A 469 13.59 -10.58 -7.49
CA MET A 469 14.92 -10.81 -8.10
C MET A 469 15.73 -11.59 -7.06
N SER A 470 16.07 -12.83 -7.40
CA SER A 470 16.71 -13.70 -6.43
C SER A 470 17.74 -14.63 -7.06
N UNK A 471 18.47 -15.42 -6.35
CA UNK A 471 19.32 -16.31 -6.72
C UNK A 471 19.08 -17.45 -5.96
N LEU A 472 18.92 -18.57 -6.40
CA LEU A 472 18.92 -19.83 -5.65
C LEU A 472 20.37 -20.28 -5.46
N ASP A 473 20.83 -20.13 -4.28
CA ASP A 473 22.22 -20.45 -3.94
C ASP A 473 22.36 -21.95 -3.67
N LEU A 474 23.01 -22.64 -4.58
CA LEU A 474 23.21 -24.10 -4.50
C LEU A 474 24.06 -24.51 -3.31
N GLU A 475 24.94 -23.64 -2.82
CA GLU A 475 25.79 -23.92 -1.67
C GLU A 475 25.03 -23.80 -0.34
N GLN A 476 23.98 -23.01 -0.31
CA GLN A 476 23.17 -22.76 0.88
C GLN A 476 21.87 -23.56 0.91
N GLY A 477 21.81 -24.67 0.17
CA GLY A 477 20.64 -25.54 0.19
C GLY A 477 19.43 -25.03 -0.56
N LEU A 478 19.66 -24.24 -1.61
CA LEU A 478 18.61 -23.70 -2.49
C LEU A 478 17.68 -22.68 -1.83
N MET A 479 18.12 -22.08 -0.74
CA MET A 479 17.36 -20.97 -0.14
C MET A 479 17.36 -19.76 -1.10
N PRO A 480 16.22 -19.11 -1.33
CA PRO A 480 16.23 -17.90 -2.14
C PRO A 480 17.03 -16.79 -1.46
N VAL A 481 18.03 -16.26 -2.14
CA VAL A 481 18.82 -15.11 -1.68
C VAL A 481 18.34 -13.89 -2.48
N ARG A 482 17.89 -12.89 -1.79
CA ARG A 482 17.28 -11.70 -2.40
C ARG A 482 18.20 -10.49 -2.28
N LYS A 483 18.04 -9.54 -3.20
CA LYS A 483 18.78 -8.28 -3.20
C LYS A 483 17.95 -7.19 -2.49
#